data_f5f12c54d4f552ece98343f1889c9761
#
_entry.id   f5f12c54d4f552ece98343f1889c9761
#
_cell.length_a   1.000
_cell.length_b   1.000
_cell.length_c   1.000
_cell.angle_alpha   90.00
_cell.angle_beta   90.00
_cell.angle_gamma   90.00
#
_symmetry.space_group_name_H-M   'P 1'
#
loop_
_entity.id
_entity.type
_entity.pdbx_description
1 polymer ?
#
loop_
_entity_poly.entity_id
_entity_poly.type
_entity_poly.pdbx_seq_one_letter_code
_entity_poly.pdbx_strand_id
1 'polypeptide(L)'
;MNLTKKIVSLAAAAALVAGAGAMAATPATAKPKPKTKGITVISFDKALAPVVSKIVAVAPAKASGTQLSFPVSKVVGNGVEHKGAIKVGAVEAKDPIIIINTETGGASVTLEIVGLSRMEVFTIKNFKIRSDDKKKQVWQGFLHLTSDPIVVAAFNQQIGAEVFKADMGLGQIRTTINK
;
A
#
# COMPACT_ATOMS: atom_id res chain seq x y z
N MET A 1 -15.06 23.09 12.50
CA MET A 1 -15.39 22.73 11.10
C MET A 1 -15.19 21.22 11.00
N ASN A 2 -16.29 20.45 10.94
CA ASN A 2 -16.25 18.98 11.15
C ASN A 2 -15.66 18.23 9.96
N LEU A 3 -14.47 17.69 10.10
CA LEU A 3 -13.81 16.81 9.12
C LEU A 3 -14.63 15.53 8.83
N THR A 4 -15.42 15.08 9.80
CA THR A 4 -16.27 13.88 9.70
C THR A 4 -17.34 13.98 8.60
N LYS A 5 -17.78 15.18 8.23
CA LYS A 5 -18.81 15.37 7.19
C LYS A 5 -18.26 15.31 5.76
N LYS A 6 -16.94 15.40 5.55
CA LYS A 6 -16.33 15.35 4.20
C LYS A 6 -16.10 13.93 3.68
N ILE A 7 -16.06 12.94 4.57
CA ILE A 7 -15.80 11.53 4.17
C ILE A 7 -17.08 10.84 3.66
N VAL A 8 -18.26 11.32 4.06
CA VAL A 8 -19.54 10.67 3.72
C VAL A 8 -20.07 11.06 2.33
N SER A 9 -19.55 12.14 1.72
CA SER A 9 -20.13 12.68 0.47
C SER A 9 -19.49 12.13 -0.84
N LEU A 10 -18.59 11.16 -0.78
CA LEU A 10 -17.90 10.62 -1.99
C LEU A 10 -18.57 9.37 -2.58
N ALA A 11 -19.78 9.02 -2.17
CA ALA A 11 -20.48 7.80 -2.60
C ALA A 11 -21.53 8.02 -3.69
N ALA A 12 -21.38 9.03 -4.58
CA ALA A 12 -22.32 9.19 -5.68
C ALA A 12 -21.69 9.89 -6.88
N ALA A 13 -21.10 9.13 -7.80
CA ALA A 13 -21.10 9.42 -9.24
C ALA A 13 -20.36 8.31 -10.02
N ALA A 14 -21.02 7.23 -10.34
CA ALA A 14 -20.63 6.36 -11.44
C ALA A 14 -21.77 6.39 -12.47
N ALA A 15 -21.67 7.27 -13.46
CA ALA A 15 -22.55 7.27 -14.62
C ALA A 15 -21.93 6.40 -15.72
N LEU A 16 -22.70 5.43 -16.19
CA LEU A 16 -22.47 4.61 -17.37
C LEU A 16 -22.32 5.45 -18.63
N VAL A 17 -21.32 5.12 -19.44
CA VAL A 17 -21.37 5.35 -20.89
C VAL A 17 -21.08 4.02 -21.58
N ALA A 18 -22.12 3.44 -22.14
CA ALA A 18 -22.04 2.36 -23.11
C ALA A 18 -21.89 2.97 -24.49
N GLY A 19 -20.79 2.68 -25.18
CA GLY A 19 -20.55 3.05 -26.56
C GLY A 19 -19.85 1.91 -27.29
N ALA A 20 -20.59 1.14 -28.09
CA ALA A 20 -20.06 0.09 -28.94
C ALA A 20 -19.39 0.72 -30.17
N GLY A 21 -18.09 0.49 -30.34
CA GLY A 21 -17.36 0.78 -31.55
C GLY A 21 -16.28 -0.28 -31.76
N ALA A 22 -16.55 -1.23 -32.65
CA ALA A 22 -15.55 -2.21 -33.06
C ALA A 22 -14.49 -1.52 -33.92
N MET A 23 -13.32 -1.26 -33.38
CA MET A 23 -12.12 -0.92 -34.15
C MET A 23 -11.12 -2.06 -34.05
N ALA A 24 -10.62 -2.47 -35.23
CA ALA A 24 -9.60 -3.49 -35.36
C ALA A 24 -8.38 -3.17 -34.49
N ALA A 25 -8.11 -4.04 -33.52
CA ALA A 25 -6.95 -3.92 -32.64
C ALA A 25 -5.68 -4.24 -33.42
N THR A 26 -4.92 -3.23 -33.78
CA THR A 26 -3.49 -3.40 -34.10
C THR A 26 -2.80 -4.01 -32.87
N PRO A 27 -1.93 -5.04 -33.04
CA PRO A 27 -1.22 -5.64 -31.91
C PRO A 27 -0.35 -4.55 -31.27
N ALA A 28 -0.76 -4.13 -30.08
CA ALA A 28 0.01 -3.18 -29.28
C ALA A 28 1.36 -3.85 -28.95
N THR A 29 2.43 -3.35 -29.54
CA THR A 29 3.80 -3.68 -29.13
C THR A 29 3.91 -3.44 -27.63
N ALA A 30 4.04 -4.54 -26.88
CA ALA A 30 4.12 -4.47 -25.42
C ALA A 30 5.30 -3.58 -25.04
N LYS A 31 5.02 -2.42 -24.44
CA LYS A 31 6.07 -1.52 -23.92
C LYS A 31 6.97 -2.33 -22.98
N PRO A 32 8.30 -2.22 -23.07
CA PRO A 32 9.22 -2.89 -22.16
C PRO A 32 8.80 -2.60 -20.73
N LYS A 33 8.58 -3.65 -19.91
CA LYS A 33 8.26 -3.48 -18.50
C LYS A 33 9.40 -2.69 -17.84
N PRO A 34 9.11 -1.58 -17.15
CA PRO A 34 10.15 -0.80 -16.49
C PRO A 34 10.91 -1.72 -15.51
N LYS A 35 12.24 -1.70 -15.57
CA LYS A 35 13.08 -2.46 -14.64
C LYS A 35 12.81 -1.93 -13.23
N THR A 36 12.18 -2.76 -12.39
CA THR A 36 11.91 -2.42 -10.99
C THR A 36 13.23 -2.40 -10.22
N LYS A 37 13.42 -1.40 -9.35
CA LYS A 37 14.58 -1.32 -8.46
C LYS A 37 14.49 -2.26 -7.27
N GLY A 38 13.48 -3.13 -7.23
CA GLY A 38 13.25 -4.08 -6.15
C GLY A 38 11.78 -4.38 -5.94
N ILE A 39 11.50 -4.98 -4.80
CA ILE A 39 10.15 -5.36 -4.42
C ILE A 39 9.98 -5.25 -2.90
N THR A 40 8.83 -4.76 -2.46
CA THR A 40 8.37 -4.89 -1.07
C THR A 40 7.26 -5.90 -1.01
N VAL A 41 7.37 -6.82 -0.06
CA VAL A 41 6.34 -7.83 0.26
C VAL A 41 5.87 -7.59 1.67
N ILE A 42 4.55 -7.47 1.83
CA ILE A 42 3.86 -7.45 3.10
C ILE A 42 3.21 -8.83 3.27
N SER A 43 3.51 -9.51 4.38
CA SER A 43 2.90 -10.78 4.74
C SER A 43 2.05 -10.57 5.98
N PHE A 44 0.74 -10.54 5.81
CA PHE A 44 -0.20 -10.36 6.90
C PHE A 44 -0.31 -11.63 7.75
N ASP A 45 -0.61 -11.45 9.02
CA ASP A 45 -0.89 -12.56 9.93
C ASP A 45 -2.11 -13.35 9.44
N LYS A 46 -2.06 -14.66 9.62
CA LYS A 46 -3.14 -15.58 9.15
C LYS A 46 -4.50 -15.25 9.75
N ALA A 47 -4.53 -14.71 10.97
CA ALA A 47 -5.76 -14.25 11.61
C ALA A 47 -6.45 -13.12 10.85
N LEU A 48 -5.71 -12.36 10.04
CA LEU A 48 -6.25 -11.28 9.20
C LEU A 48 -6.70 -11.75 7.80
N ALA A 49 -6.59 -13.03 7.49
CA ALA A 49 -6.97 -13.56 6.17
C ALA A 49 -8.37 -13.13 5.70
N PRO A 50 -9.42 -13.15 6.54
CA PRO A 50 -10.77 -12.70 6.13
C PRO A 50 -10.83 -11.22 5.79
N VAL A 51 -9.95 -10.41 6.39
CA VAL A 51 -9.85 -8.96 6.11
C VAL A 51 -9.03 -8.73 4.86
N VAL A 52 -7.88 -9.40 4.75
CA VAL A 52 -6.96 -9.26 3.60
C VAL A 52 -7.62 -9.71 2.31
N SER A 53 -8.53 -10.69 2.35
CA SER A 53 -9.30 -11.12 1.18
C SER A 53 -10.21 -10.04 0.59
N LYS A 54 -10.53 -9.00 1.36
CA LYS A 54 -11.30 -7.82 0.89
C LYS A 54 -10.40 -6.74 0.24
N ILE A 55 -9.08 -6.90 0.32
CA ILE A 55 -8.12 -5.96 -0.28
C ILE A 55 -7.87 -6.37 -1.74
N VAL A 56 -8.14 -5.47 -2.65
CA VAL A 56 -7.88 -5.66 -4.08
C VAL A 56 -6.59 -4.93 -4.44
N ALA A 57 -5.59 -5.67 -4.91
CA ALA A 57 -4.37 -5.06 -5.43
C ALA A 57 -4.60 -4.49 -6.83
N VAL A 58 -4.16 -3.25 -7.06
CA VAL A 58 -4.23 -2.57 -8.35
C VAL A 58 -2.83 -2.51 -8.96
N ALA A 59 -2.72 -2.98 -10.18
CA ALA A 59 -1.43 -3.09 -10.87
C ALA A 59 -0.61 -1.77 -10.83
N PRO A 60 0.70 -1.88 -10.69
CA PRO A 60 1.52 -3.09 -10.72
C PRO A 60 1.65 -3.84 -9.37
N ALA A 61 0.93 -3.42 -8.31
CA ALA A 61 0.84 -4.18 -7.07
C ALA A 61 0.17 -5.55 -7.33
N LYS A 62 0.49 -6.53 -6.50
CA LYS A 62 -0.08 -7.89 -6.60
C LYS A 62 -0.50 -8.39 -5.22
N ALA A 63 -1.57 -9.18 -5.19
CA ALA A 63 -2.03 -9.91 -4.01
C ALA A 63 -1.92 -11.42 -4.26
N SER A 64 -1.54 -12.18 -3.24
CA SER A 64 -1.50 -13.64 -3.26
C SER A 64 -1.72 -14.17 -1.84
N GLY A 65 -2.86 -14.78 -1.56
CA GLY A 65 -3.23 -15.19 -0.21
C GLY A 65 -3.21 -14.02 0.77
N THR A 66 -2.42 -14.14 1.84
CA THR A 66 -2.22 -13.07 2.82
C THR A 66 -1.05 -12.15 2.50
N GLN A 67 -0.57 -12.14 1.26
CA GLN A 67 0.55 -11.31 0.86
C GLN A 67 0.13 -10.22 -0.13
N LEU A 68 0.72 -9.03 0.05
CA LEU A 68 0.71 -7.94 -0.92
C LEU A 68 2.13 -7.64 -1.34
N SER A 69 2.33 -7.34 -2.61
CA SER A 69 3.64 -6.95 -3.12
C SER A 69 3.57 -5.70 -3.99
N PHE A 70 4.57 -4.83 -3.80
CA PHE A 70 4.68 -3.55 -4.49
C PHE A 70 6.09 -3.44 -5.12
N PRO A 71 6.20 -3.20 -6.43
CA PRO A 71 7.50 -2.96 -7.05
C PRO A 71 8.09 -1.64 -6.57
N VAL A 72 9.37 -1.65 -6.22
CA VAL A 72 10.14 -0.45 -5.91
C VAL A 72 10.39 0.32 -7.20
N SER A 73 9.99 1.58 -7.24
CA SER A 73 10.21 2.48 -8.38
C SER A 73 11.46 3.32 -8.20
N LYS A 74 11.70 3.81 -6.97
CA LYS A 74 12.80 4.73 -6.70
C LYS A 74 13.25 4.62 -5.24
N VAL A 75 14.53 4.92 -5.01
CA VAL A 75 15.10 5.13 -3.67
C VAL A 75 15.67 6.54 -3.64
N VAL A 76 15.22 7.36 -2.70
CA VAL A 76 15.63 8.76 -2.56
C VAL A 76 15.88 9.07 -1.09
N GLY A 77 17.13 9.35 -0.75
CA GLY A 77 17.50 9.58 0.64
C GLY A 77 17.10 8.41 1.53
N ASN A 78 16.28 8.68 2.53
CA ASN A 78 15.72 7.70 3.45
C ASN A 78 14.35 7.15 3.01
N GLY A 79 13.91 7.47 1.80
CA GLY A 79 12.62 7.06 1.24
C GLY A 79 12.73 5.97 0.19
N VAL A 80 11.83 4.99 0.22
CA VAL A 80 11.64 3.97 -0.82
C VAL A 80 10.25 4.12 -1.40
N GLU A 81 10.20 4.59 -2.64
CA GLU A 81 8.96 4.79 -3.37
C GLU A 81 8.54 3.52 -4.13
N HIS A 82 7.26 3.26 -4.14
CA HIS A 82 6.68 2.10 -4.82
C HIS A 82 5.62 2.56 -5.84
N LYS A 83 5.27 1.65 -6.72
CA LYS A 83 4.15 1.80 -7.66
C LYS A 83 3.06 0.79 -7.37
N GLY A 84 1.83 1.20 -7.63
CA GLY A 84 0.63 0.40 -7.46
C GLY A 84 -0.27 0.89 -6.35
N ALA A 85 -1.45 0.30 -6.27
CA ALA A 85 -2.44 0.69 -5.28
C ALA A 85 -3.10 -0.53 -4.65
N ILE A 86 -3.84 -0.28 -3.59
CA ILE A 86 -4.81 -1.20 -2.99
C ILE A 86 -6.16 -0.52 -2.92
N LYS A 87 -7.21 -1.32 -3.07
CA LYS A 87 -8.59 -0.88 -2.83
C LYS A 87 -9.18 -1.66 -1.68
N VAL A 88 -9.87 -0.96 -0.80
CA VAL A 88 -10.66 -1.54 0.28
C VAL A 88 -12.03 -0.85 0.23
N GLY A 89 -13.04 -1.58 -0.18
CA GLY A 89 -14.35 -0.97 -0.45
C GLY A 89 -14.24 0.13 -1.52
N ALA A 90 -14.71 1.34 -1.20
CA ALA A 90 -14.66 2.51 -2.07
C ALA A 90 -13.33 3.29 -2.00
N VAL A 91 -12.45 2.97 -1.05
CA VAL A 91 -11.20 3.70 -0.85
C VAL A 91 -10.08 3.07 -1.67
N GLU A 92 -9.36 3.91 -2.41
CA GLU A 92 -8.13 3.54 -3.10
C GLU A 92 -6.94 4.26 -2.46
N ALA A 93 -5.92 3.49 -2.09
CA ALA A 93 -4.66 3.98 -1.54
C ALA A 93 -3.51 3.56 -2.45
N LYS A 94 -2.73 4.52 -2.94
CA LYS A 94 -1.73 4.30 -3.99
C LYS A 94 -0.34 4.79 -3.62
N ASP A 95 0.62 4.34 -4.43
CA ASP A 95 2.01 4.76 -4.42
C ASP A 95 2.61 4.79 -3.00
N PRO A 96 2.76 3.61 -2.34
CA PRO A 96 3.34 3.54 -1.01
C PRO A 96 4.76 4.11 -0.97
N ILE A 97 5.09 4.85 0.10
CA ILE A 97 6.46 5.28 0.39
C ILE A 97 6.82 4.76 1.77
N ILE A 98 7.90 3.98 1.86
CA ILE A 98 8.53 3.64 3.14
C ILE A 98 9.50 4.77 3.47
N ILE A 99 9.35 5.40 4.62
CA ILE A 99 10.23 6.44 5.13
C ILE A 99 10.97 5.89 6.33
N ILE A 100 12.30 5.85 6.26
CA ILE A 100 13.17 5.40 7.35
C ILE A 100 13.50 6.59 8.21
N ASN A 101 13.20 6.50 9.50
CA ASN A 101 13.67 7.46 10.49
C ASN A 101 15.02 6.97 11.05
N THR A 102 16.09 7.61 10.60
CA THR A 102 17.46 7.24 11.01
C THR A 102 17.75 7.59 12.46
N GLU A 103 17.02 8.55 13.04
CA GLU A 103 17.22 8.98 14.42
C GLU A 103 16.62 7.99 15.41
N THR A 104 15.43 7.47 15.12
CA THR A 104 14.73 6.53 16.01
C THR A 104 14.97 5.06 15.65
N GLY A 105 15.57 4.80 14.47
CA GLY A 105 15.73 3.45 13.94
C GLY A 105 14.40 2.79 13.53
N GLY A 106 13.32 3.58 13.44
CA GLY A 106 12.01 3.14 12.99
C GLY A 106 11.80 3.41 11.50
N ALA A 107 10.66 3.00 11.00
CA ALA A 107 10.21 3.36 9.66
C ALA A 107 8.68 3.46 9.64
N SER A 108 8.15 4.21 8.68
CA SER A 108 6.71 4.32 8.44
C SER A 108 6.38 4.08 6.98
N VAL A 109 5.11 3.80 6.70
CA VAL A 109 4.58 3.68 5.34
C VAL A 109 3.48 4.71 5.16
N THR A 110 3.71 5.62 4.22
CA THR A 110 2.71 6.58 3.79
C THR A 110 2.05 6.12 2.49
N LEU A 111 0.76 6.40 2.37
CA LEU A 111 -0.05 6.13 1.18
C LEU A 111 -0.74 7.43 0.73
N GLU A 112 -0.87 7.61 -0.58
CA GLU A 112 -1.73 8.64 -1.14
C GLU A 112 -3.15 8.09 -1.23
N ILE A 113 -4.07 8.62 -0.44
CA ILE A 113 -5.48 8.25 -0.48
C ILE A 113 -6.17 9.08 -1.56
N VAL A 114 -6.81 8.42 -2.52
CA VAL A 114 -7.50 9.11 -3.62
C VAL A 114 -8.60 10.02 -3.07
N GLY A 115 -8.55 11.29 -3.45
CA GLY A 115 -9.47 12.32 -2.95
C GLY A 115 -9.07 12.98 -1.63
N LEU A 116 -7.94 12.53 -1.03
CA LEU A 116 -7.34 13.12 0.16
C LEU A 116 -5.86 13.45 -0.08
N SER A 117 -5.11 13.64 0.98
CA SER A 117 -3.66 13.82 0.91
C SER A 117 -2.93 12.51 1.22
N ARG A 118 -1.59 12.54 1.05
CA ARG A 118 -0.72 11.48 1.56
C ARG A 118 -0.72 11.49 3.08
N MET A 119 -0.86 10.31 3.68
CA MET A 119 -0.88 10.16 5.13
C MET A 119 -0.11 8.91 5.56
N GLU A 120 0.39 8.93 6.79
CA GLU A 120 0.96 7.75 7.41
C GLU A 120 -0.15 6.77 7.78
N VAL A 121 -0.04 5.55 7.24
CA VAL A 121 -1.04 4.51 7.45
C VAL A 121 -0.47 3.38 8.30
N PHE A 122 0.82 3.10 8.16
CA PHE A 122 1.48 2.04 8.92
C PHE A 122 2.80 2.52 9.51
N THR A 123 3.17 1.92 10.64
CA THR A 123 4.50 2.00 11.23
C THR A 123 5.22 0.67 11.08
N ILE A 124 6.55 0.70 11.01
CA ILE A 124 7.38 -0.50 10.94
C ILE A 124 8.24 -0.55 12.20
N LYS A 125 7.94 -1.50 13.07
CA LYS A 125 8.71 -1.75 14.29
C LYS A 125 9.81 -2.77 14.05
N ASN A 126 10.85 -2.71 14.88
CA ASN A 126 12.01 -3.61 14.79
C ASN A 126 12.61 -3.64 13.38
N PHE A 127 12.65 -2.47 12.72
CA PHE A 127 13.24 -2.30 11.42
C PHE A 127 14.73 -2.66 11.45
N LYS A 128 15.17 -3.54 10.55
CA LYS A 128 16.56 -3.99 10.44
C LYS A 128 16.99 -4.19 9.00
N ILE A 129 18.22 -3.82 8.69
CA ILE A 129 18.90 -4.22 7.47
C ILE A 129 19.41 -5.66 7.70
N ARG A 130 18.87 -6.61 6.90
CA ARG A 130 19.21 -8.04 7.01
C ARG A 130 20.38 -8.44 6.13
N SER A 131 20.53 -7.77 5.00
CA SER A 131 21.63 -7.97 4.06
C SER A 131 21.89 -6.66 3.35
N ASP A 132 23.16 -6.37 3.16
CA ASP A 132 23.62 -5.23 2.40
C ASP A 132 24.89 -5.66 1.61
N ASP A 133 24.68 -6.20 0.42
CA ASP A 133 25.74 -6.62 -0.48
C ASP A 133 25.83 -5.72 -1.73
N LYS A 134 26.79 -6.01 -2.62
CA LYS A 134 27.03 -5.21 -3.83
C LYS A 134 25.86 -5.21 -4.81
N LYS A 135 24.97 -6.21 -4.75
CA LYS A 135 23.88 -6.39 -5.72
C LYS A 135 22.52 -6.01 -5.15
N LYS A 136 22.34 -6.17 -3.84
CA LYS A 136 21.04 -5.96 -3.20
C LYS A 136 21.18 -5.53 -1.75
N GLN A 137 20.13 -4.82 -1.29
CA GLN A 137 19.92 -4.53 0.12
C GLN A 137 18.54 -5.09 0.53
N VAL A 138 18.48 -5.72 1.70
CA VAL A 138 17.24 -6.32 2.22
C VAL A 138 16.91 -5.71 3.58
N TRP A 139 15.72 -5.12 3.69
CA TRP A 139 15.15 -4.58 4.92
C TRP A 139 14.00 -5.46 5.38
N GLN A 140 13.80 -5.51 6.69
CA GLN A 140 12.71 -6.27 7.30
C GLN A 140 12.25 -5.62 8.59
N GLY A 141 10.97 -5.75 8.91
CA GLY A 141 10.38 -5.32 10.18
C GLY A 141 8.98 -5.88 10.36
N PHE A 142 8.33 -5.45 11.44
CA PHE A 142 6.94 -5.78 11.75
C PHE A 142 6.05 -4.58 11.38
N LEU A 143 5.05 -4.85 10.56
CA LEU A 143 4.07 -3.85 10.14
C LEU A 143 2.99 -3.70 11.20
N HIS A 144 2.77 -2.48 11.62
CA HIS A 144 1.69 -2.10 12.54
C HIS A 144 0.80 -1.05 11.87
N LEU A 145 -0.46 -1.04 12.22
CA LEU A 145 -1.33 0.07 11.87
C LEU A 145 -0.87 1.32 12.63
N THR A 146 -1.02 2.48 12.03
CA THR A 146 -0.76 3.76 12.72
C THR A 146 -1.60 3.89 13.98
N SER A 147 -1.13 4.71 14.92
CA SER A 147 -1.92 5.08 16.11
C SER A 147 -2.95 6.18 15.84
N ASP A 148 -3.01 6.73 14.63
CA ASP A 148 -3.98 7.77 14.26
C ASP A 148 -5.40 7.20 14.28
N PRO A 149 -6.28 7.68 15.19
CA PRO A 149 -7.64 7.16 15.32
C PRO A 149 -8.51 7.40 14.09
N ILE A 150 -8.21 8.43 13.29
CA ILE A 150 -8.96 8.73 12.05
C ILE A 150 -8.68 7.63 11.01
N VAL A 151 -7.42 7.24 10.87
CA VAL A 151 -7.02 6.17 9.95
C VAL A 151 -7.62 4.84 10.39
N VAL A 152 -7.53 4.51 11.68
CA VAL A 152 -8.10 3.29 12.26
C VAL A 152 -9.61 3.20 12.02
N ALA A 153 -10.33 4.29 12.30
CA ALA A 153 -11.78 4.35 12.08
C ALA A 153 -12.15 4.20 10.60
N ALA A 154 -11.37 4.83 9.69
CA ALA A 154 -11.59 4.71 8.26
C ALA A 154 -11.40 3.27 7.75
N PHE A 155 -10.38 2.56 8.24
CA PHE A 155 -10.19 1.14 7.90
C PHE A 155 -11.35 0.28 8.39
N ASN A 156 -11.77 0.44 9.64
CA ASN A 156 -12.89 -0.32 10.20
C ASN A 156 -14.19 -0.07 9.42
N GLN A 157 -14.46 1.18 9.06
CA GLN A 157 -15.62 1.55 8.25
C GLN A 157 -15.61 0.87 6.88
N GLN A 158 -14.46 0.85 6.19
CA GLN A 158 -14.37 0.23 4.85
C GLN A 158 -14.49 -1.30 4.90
N ILE A 159 -14.03 -1.93 5.97
CA ILE A 159 -14.15 -3.37 6.18
C ILE A 159 -15.57 -3.76 6.63
N GLY A 160 -16.32 -2.81 7.22
CA GLY A 160 -17.65 -3.04 7.80
C GLY A 160 -17.59 -3.80 9.13
N ALA A 161 -16.48 -3.73 9.87
CA ALA A 161 -16.29 -4.37 11.16
C ALA A 161 -15.19 -3.67 11.98
N GLU A 162 -15.32 -3.65 13.29
CA GLU A 162 -14.29 -3.10 14.20
C GLU A 162 -13.17 -4.13 14.47
N VAL A 163 -12.37 -4.39 13.45
CA VAL A 163 -11.27 -5.36 13.52
C VAL A 163 -9.94 -4.69 13.91
N PHE A 164 -9.72 -3.49 13.41
CA PHE A 164 -8.47 -2.78 13.59
C PHE A 164 -8.45 -1.91 14.84
N LYS A 165 -7.29 -1.91 15.51
CA LYS A 165 -7.01 -1.06 16.66
C LYS A 165 -5.74 -0.24 16.39
N ALA A 166 -5.62 0.88 17.09
CA ALA A 166 -4.41 1.68 17.07
C ALA A 166 -3.19 0.83 17.42
N ASP A 167 -2.12 1.00 16.64
CA ASP A 167 -0.85 0.28 16.83
C ASP A 167 -0.95 -1.26 16.75
N MET A 168 -2.02 -1.78 16.16
CA MET A 168 -2.21 -3.23 15.99
C MET A 168 -1.14 -3.81 15.06
N GLY A 169 -0.49 -4.90 15.47
CA GLY A 169 0.39 -5.69 14.62
C GLY A 169 -0.39 -6.33 13.48
N LEU A 170 0.10 -6.19 12.26
CA LEU A 170 -0.57 -6.69 11.05
C LEU A 170 0.19 -7.83 10.40
N GLY A 171 1.49 -7.97 10.69
CA GLY A 171 2.34 -8.99 10.08
C GLY A 171 3.76 -8.49 9.83
N GLN A 172 4.40 -9.00 8.79
CA GLN A 172 5.78 -8.69 8.45
C GLN A 172 5.86 -7.91 7.13
N ILE A 173 6.86 -7.04 7.05
CA ILE A 173 7.22 -6.33 5.81
C ILE A 173 8.69 -6.61 5.48
N ARG A 174 8.94 -6.91 4.21
CA ARG A 174 10.29 -7.13 3.67
C ARG A 174 10.45 -6.37 2.38
N THR A 175 11.48 -5.55 2.30
CA THR A 175 11.86 -4.81 1.09
C THR A 175 13.21 -5.32 0.59
N THR A 176 13.26 -5.69 -0.67
CA THR A 176 14.50 -6.01 -1.39
C THR A 176 14.75 -4.92 -2.42
N ILE A 177 15.89 -4.25 -2.34
CA ILE A 177 16.33 -3.20 -3.25
C ILE A 177 17.47 -3.75 -4.08
N ASN A 178 17.37 -3.65 -5.40
CA ASN A 178 18.47 -3.97 -6.32
C ASN A 178 19.36 -2.73 -6.47
N LYS A 179 20.68 -2.90 -6.32
CA LYS A 179 21.68 -1.84 -6.46
C LYS A 179 22.23 -1.74 -7.88
#